data_c3b979d78b897a8bfbb8bf3814acf8c6
#
_entry.id   c3b979d78b897a8bfbb8bf3814acf8c6
#
_cell.length_a   1.000
_cell.length_b   1.000
_cell.length_c   1.000
_cell.angle_alpha   90.00
_cell.angle_beta   90.00
_cell.angle_gamma   90.00
#
_symmetry.space_group_name_H-M   'P 1'
#
loop_
_entity.id
_entity.type
_entity.pdbx_description
1 polymer ?
#
loop_
_entity_poly.entity_id
_entity_poly.type
_entity_poly.pdbx_seq_one_letter_code
_entity_poly.pdbx_strand_id
1 'polypeptide(L)'
;MKRWLIDGLNVSEDQIRLLLNSQATKQNIEDSFMEHLVNNAAIDKGDAIIIYFAGHGSSLVAPQDWFQEAKNTAEVQVICPYDHDTNTTQGRIAGISERSLHALIDDLSSTKGNNITLILDCCFSPAQTPRNILDRRITRWTRTTKAIPDDLYRGLWTGARGKPHISHLGFFNPPLATHVLLAACPLGCESTEDKEGGKFTTNFIRAMLELPLYRTSYAHLIEHLVQAAPDSQKFVCLGQYKDRTVFNGVPFVIDKRFSFATLGSDTNKLKVEVGAIHGIVEGCELTIYLHNYLCSQNPPIACAVVSELHPTWCYVRIKSQTSEVPTTCWAKVSKWNNHRPFRVHLKSTLTSFVRIWKLRRTISTKVGGLASKGGLNILRVRHAAQADISLALGRHSVTVVQHQPIFSEKHHRVVKIEKDALEVIDDAALFNLHLFLKNLEYPLQNLIEMELFRLDPLSWTKVDSNVLDTGAAILPYEGGAIYQIILQNKSQVDLWPYLVYMDPNGYSITMLYQPDLSLENPPLPKQGFLEIGSGKPGSEALSFALGTHNHLDSGYLKLFLSSIPVTMNLLEQSSSYSSPTPSHAGLPVTHSEVQIWDTAIASVTFIRHPDQTS
;
A
#
# COMPACT_ATOMS: atom_id res chain seq x y z
N MET A 1 -27.62 -7.84 10.36
CA MET A 1 -26.61 -6.81 10.67
C MET A 1 -26.24 -6.76 12.17
N LYS A 2 -27.15 -6.34 13.12
CA LYS A 2 -26.80 -6.21 14.56
C LYS A 2 -26.11 -7.47 15.14
N ARG A 3 -26.72 -8.65 14.95
CA ARG A 3 -26.13 -9.92 15.45
C ARG A 3 -24.73 -10.16 14.88
N TRP A 4 -24.54 -9.89 13.59
CA TRP A 4 -23.23 -10.05 12.97
C TRP A 4 -22.18 -9.06 13.52
N LEU A 5 -22.55 -7.80 13.81
CA LEU A 5 -21.64 -6.85 14.46
C LEU A 5 -21.19 -7.36 15.84
N ILE A 6 -22.11 -7.91 16.63
CA ILE A 6 -21.82 -8.44 17.96
C ILE A 6 -21.00 -9.75 17.86
N ASP A 7 -21.52 -10.75 17.13
CA ASP A 7 -20.95 -12.11 17.14
C ASP A 7 -19.72 -12.22 16.20
N GLY A 8 -19.70 -11.46 15.12
CA GLY A 8 -18.63 -11.52 14.10
C GLY A 8 -17.52 -10.50 14.29
N LEU A 9 -17.83 -9.29 14.74
CA LEU A 9 -16.84 -8.22 14.96
C LEU A 9 -16.61 -7.90 16.45
N ASN A 10 -17.31 -8.58 17.35
CA ASN A 10 -17.22 -8.36 18.81
C ASN A 10 -17.49 -6.90 19.21
N VAL A 11 -18.42 -6.24 18.49
CA VAL A 11 -18.84 -4.87 18.80
C VAL A 11 -19.76 -4.92 20.03
N SER A 12 -19.45 -4.10 21.03
CA SER A 12 -20.25 -4.01 22.25
C SER A 12 -21.64 -3.45 21.96
N GLU A 13 -22.67 -3.94 22.65
CA GLU A 13 -24.07 -3.58 22.37
C GLU A 13 -24.36 -2.09 22.63
N ASP A 14 -23.66 -1.46 23.58
CA ASP A 14 -23.74 -0.03 23.88
C ASP A 14 -23.13 0.87 22.78
N GLN A 15 -22.28 0.31 21.91
CA GLN A 15 -21.77 0.99 20.72
C GLN A 15 -22.73 0.92 19.52
N ILE A 16 -23.85 0.23 19.66
CA ILE A 16 -24.80 0.04 18.56
C ILE A 16 -26.09 0.83 18.83
N ARG A 17 -26.34 1.90 18.06
CA ARG A 17 -27.63 2.58 18.05
C ARG A 17 -28.54 1.93 16.99
N LEU A 18 -29.64 1.34 17.43
CA LEU A 18 -30.62 0.67 16.56
C LEU A 18 -31.95 1.42 16.57
N LEU A 19 -32.43 1.82 15.39
CA LEU A 19 -33.75 2.42 15.17
C LEU A 19 -34.54 1.47 14.29
N LEU A 20 -35.68 0.98 14.78
CA LEU A 20 -36.53 0.04 14.04
C LEU A 20 -37.97 0.58 13.94
N ASN A 21 -38.58 0.38 12.78
CA ASN A 21 -39.97 0.70 12.54
C ASN A 21 -40.36 2.12 13.03
N SER A 22 -41.32 2.25 13.93
CA SER A 22 -41.80 3.54 14.45
C SER A 22 -40.74 4.37 15.18
N GLN A 23 -39.60 3.80 15.55
CA GLN A 23 -38.48 4.54 16.11
C GLN A 23 -37.63 5.22 15.02
N ALA A 24 -37.66 4.71 13.79
CA ALA A 24 -36.87 5.23 12.67
C ALA A 24 -37.58 6.40 11.95
N THR A 25 -38.10 7.35 12.70
CA THR A 25 -38.63 8.61 12.16
C THR A 25 -37.47 9.50 11.70
N LYS A 26 -37.75 10.43 10.77
CA LYS A 26 -36.75 11.38 10.28
C LYS A 26 -36.03 12.10 11.42
N GLN A 27 -36.80 12.65 12.36
CA GLN A 27 -36.24 13.38 13.51
C GLN A 27 -35.35 12.47 14.37
N ASN A 28 -35.81 11.28 14.72
CA ASN A 28 -35.02 10.36 15.54
C ASN A 28 -33.71 9.89 14.85
N ILE A 29 -33.73 9.77 13.52
CA ILE A 29 -32.52 9.43 12.75
C ILE A 29 -31.53 10.59 12.83
N GLU A 30 -31.95 11.82 12.56
CA GLU A 30 -31.11 13.03 12.61
C GLU A 30 -30.58 13.28 14.02
N ASP A 31 -31.42 13.19 15.05
CA ASP A 31 -31.03 13.36 16.45
C ASP A 31 -30.02 12.29 16.88
N SER A 32 -30.30 11.02 16.56
CA SER A 32 -29.39 9.90 16.88
C SER A 32 -28.05 10.04 16.14
N PHE A 33 -28.04 10.55 14.91
CA PHE A 33 -26.82 10.82 14.18
C PHE A 33 -25.95 11.86 14.92
N MET A 34 -26.56 12.93 15.40
CA MET A 34 -25.84 13.96 16.15
C MET A 34 -25.40 13.47 17.54
N GLU A 35 -26.29 12.87 18.30
CA GLU A 35 -26.01 12.48 19.68
C GLU A 35 -25.08 11.29 19.78
N HIS A 36 -25.34 10.23 19.00
CA HIS A 36 -24.62 8.96 19.08
C HIS A 36 -23.29 8.97 18.30
N LEU A 37 -23.17 9.79 17.26
CA LEU A 37 -21.97 9.84 16.40
C LEU A 37 -21.20 11.15 16.57
N VAL A 38 -21.78 12.29 16.12
CA VAL A 38 -21.04 13.56 16.04
C VAL A 38 -20.59 14.06 17.41
N ASN A 39 -21.52 14.12 18.37
CA ASN A 39 -21.31 14.67 19.70
C ASN A 39 -20.85 13.61 20.73
N ASN A 40 -20.70 12.36 20.35
CA ASN A 40 -20.29 11.30 21.26
C ASN A 40 -18.80 11.39 21.59
N ALA A 41 -18.49 11.73 22.84
CA ALA A 41 -17.11 11.86 23.32
C ALA A 41 -16.36 10.51 23.43
N ALA A 42 -17.08 9.36 23.40
CA ALA A 42 -16.46 8.04 23.43
C ALA A 42 -15.94 7.58 22.07
N ILE A 43 -16.23 8.32 20.98
CA ILE A 43 -15.69 8.06 19.64
C ILE A 43 -14.48 8.95 19.42
N ASP A 44 -13.31 8.33 19.27
CA ASP A 44 -12.07 9.03 18.95
C ASP A 44 -11.94 9.31 17.43
N LYS A 45 -11.09 10.28 17.08
CA LYS A 45 -10.82 10.61 15.68
C LYS A 45 -10.09 9.45 14.99
N GLY A 46 -10.73 8.89 13.96
CA GLY A 46 -10.21 7.77 13.20
C GLY A 46 -10.84 6.42 13.55
N ASP A 47 -11.68 6.36 14.58
CA ASP A 47 -12.47 5.16 14.87
C ASP A 47 -13.36 4.77 13.70
N ALA A 48 -13.61 3.47 13.56
CA ALA A 48 -14.47 2.94 12.51
C ALA A 48 -15.95 3.22 12.84
N ILE A 49 -16.62 3.94 11.96
CA ILE A 49 -18.04 4.27 12.09
C ILE A 49 -18.82 3.61 10.95
N ILE A 50 -19.83 2.83 11.30
CA ILE A 50 -20.72 2.15 10.34
C ILE A 50 -22.11 2.76 10.44
N ILE A 51 -22.60 3.30 9.33
CA ILE A 51 -23.96 3.79 9.17
C ILE A 51 -24.68 2.84 8.21
N TYR A 52 -25.70 2.15 8.70
CA TYR A 52 -26.43 1.15 7.93
C TYR A 52 -27.90 1.51 7.83
N PHE A 53 -28.39 1.63 6.61
CA PHE A 53 -29.81 1.82 6.31
C PHE A 53 -30.34 0.64 5.49
N ALA A 54 -31.41 0.03 5.96
CA ALA A 54 -32.15 -1.00 5.23
C ALA A 54 -33.64 -0.65 5.25
N GLY A 55 -34.16 -0.30 4.08
CA GLY A 55 -35.53 0.17 3.95
C GLY A 55 -35.84 0.52 2.51
N HIS A 56 -36.83 1.40 2.31
CA HIS A 56 -37.14 1.93 1.00
C HIS A 56 -36.37 3.21 0.70
N GLY A 57 -35.95 3.35 -0.54
CA GLY A 57 -35.54 4.63 -1.11
C GLY A 57 -36.65 5.18 -2.02
N SER A 58 -36.55 6.44 -2.36
CA SER A 58 -37.48 7.14 -3.27
C SER A 58 -36.76 8.23 -4.03
N SER A 59 -37.45 8.84 -5.00
CA SER A 59 -37.00 10.08 -5.64
C SER A 59 -38.16 11.07 -5.71
N LEU A 60 -37.83 12.36 -5.67
CA LEU A 60 -38.77 13.46 -5.81
C LEU A 60 -38.19 14.50 -6.76
N VAL A 61 -39.10 15.27 -7.40
CA VAL A 61 -38.67 16.45 -8.17
C VAL A 61 -37.96 17.44 -7.25
N ALA A 62 -36.80 17.91 -7.69
CA ALA A 62 -35.98 18.86 -6.94
C ALA A 62 -36.65 20.25 -6.84
N PRO A 63 -36.39 21.02 -5.77
CA PRO A 63 -36.64 22.45 -5.76
C PRO A 63 -35.91 23.15 -6.92
N GLN A 64 -36.51 24.19 -7.50
CA GLN A 64 -36.01 24.85 -8.72
C GLN A 64 -34.60 25.42 -8.62
N ASP A 65 -34.18 25.83 -7.41
CA ASP A 65 -32.88 26.42 -7.14
C ASP A 65 -31.77 25.41 -6.81
N TRP A 66 -32.10 24.11 -6.79
CA TRP A 66 -31.11 23.08 -6.42
C TRP A 66 -30.19 22.69 -7.55
N PHE A 67 -30.52 22.94 -8.81
CA PHE A 67 -29.70 22.58 -9.95
C PHE A 67 -29.62 23.73 -10.98
N GLN A 68 -28.42 24.25 -11.25
CA GLN A 68 -28.22 25.42 -12.12
C GLN A 68 -28.60 25.20 -13.60
N GLU A 69 -28.59 23.98 -14.09
CA GLU A 69 -28.85 23.65 -15.51
C GLU A 69 -30.05 22.73 -15.74
N ALA A 70 -30.76 22.35 -14.69
CA ALA A 70 -31.83 21.38 -14.84
C ALA A 70 -33.11 22.02 -15.40
N LYS A 71 -33.54 21.49 -16.53
CA LYS A 71 -34.95 21.55 -16.91
C LYS A 71 -35.77 21.04 -15.71
N ASN A 72 -36.98 21.54 -15.49
CA ASN A 72 -37.93 21.29 -14.37
C ASN A 72 -38.21 19.80 -14.00
N THR A 73 -37.32 18.86 -14.30
CA THR A 73 -37.45 17.40 -14.15
C THR A 73 -36.31 16.74 -13.40
N ALA A 74 -35.38 17.50 -12.78
CA ALA A 74 -34.31 16.90 -11.98
C ALA A 74 -34.91 16.27 -10.72
N GLU A 75 -34.51 15.04 -10.42
CA GLU A 75 -34.97 14.29 -9.25
C GLU A 75 -33.87 14.25 -8.17
N VAL A 76 -34.31 14.32 -6.92
CA VAL A 76 -33.50 14.20 -5.70
C VAL A 76 -33.79 12.84 -5.06
N GLN A 77 -32.75 12.11 -4.74
CA GLN A 77 -32.84 10.84 -4.04
C GLN A 77 -33.04 11.02 -2.54
N VAL A 78 -33.90 10.22 -1.97
CA VAL A 78 -34.19 10.22 -0.53
C VAL A 78 -34.22 8.81 0.04
N ILE A 79 -33.71 8.62 1.24
CA ILE A 79 -34.02 7.48 2.07
C ILE A 79 -35.34 7.73 2.79
N CYS A 80 -36.20 6.71 2.88
CA CYS A 80 -37.54 6.82 3.44
C CYS A 80 -37.55 6.41 4.92
N PRO A 81 -37.64 7.34 5.88
CA PRO A 81 -37.85 7.03 7.29
C PRO A 81 -39.26 6.46 7.49
N TYR A 82 -39.56 5.99 8.69
CA TYR A 82 -40.88 5.39 9.02
C TYR A 82 -42.05 6.35 8.76
N ASP A 83 -41.86 7.63 9.01
CA ASP A 83 -42.83 8.71 8.84
C ASP A 83 -42.78 9.36 7.45
N HIS A 84 -42.16 8.70 6.45
CA HIS A 84 -42.07 9.21 5.09
C HIS A 84 -43.46 9.49 4.49
N ASP A 85 -43.59 10.60 3.76
CA ASP A 85 -44.81 11.08 3.10
C ASP A 85 -46.01 11.29 4.06
N THR A 86 -45.78 11.41 5.38
CA THR A 86 -46.81 11.74 6.38
C THR A 86 -46.92 13.24 6.58
N ASN A 87 -48.08 13.69 7.09
CA ASN A 87 -48.37 15.10 7.33
C ASN A 87 -47.87 15.56 8.69
N THR A 88 -47.32 16.74 8.73
CA THR A 88 -46.93 17.45 9.97
C THR A 88 -47.55 18.84 10.00
N THR A 89 -47.38 19.58 11.09
CA THR A 89 -47.81 20.97 11.21
C THR A 89 -47.04 21.93 10.29
N GLN A 90 -45.87 21.49 9.77
CA GLN A 90 -45.00 22.29 8.93
C GLN A 90 -44.93 21.83 7.46
N GLY A 91 -45.79 20.87 7.06
CA GLY A 91 -45.78 20.26 5.74
C GLY A 91 -45.61 18.74 5.82
N ARG A 92 -45.14 18.10 4.74
CA ARG A 92 -44.91 16.65 4.70
C ARG A 92 -43.47 16.28 4.89
N ILE A 93 -43.21 15.08 5.39
CA ILE A 93 -41.88 14.50 5.52
C ILE A 93 -41.48 13.87 4.19
N ALA A 94 -40.69 14.61 3.41
CA ALA A 94 -40.23 14.18 2.07
C ALA A 94 -39.11 13.13 2.09
N GLY A 95 -38.72 12.64 3.28
CA GLY A 95 -37.55 11.76 3.45
C GLY A 95 -36.29 12.51 3.86
N ILE A 96 -35.17 11.79 3.92
CA ILE A 96 -33.83 12.38 4.15
C ILE A 96 -33.13 12.38 2.79
N SER A 97 -32.92 13.57 2.23
CA SER A 97 -32.27 13.74 0.93
C SER A 97 -30.77 13.45 1.01
N GLU A 98 -30.17 13.13 -0.15
CA GLU A 98 -28.72 13.00 -0.28
C GLU A 98 -27.99 14.25 0.21
N ARG A 99 -28.54 15.46 0.01
CA ARG A 99 -27.96 16.70 0.53
C ARG A 99 -27.92 16.73 2.06
N SER A 100 -29.02 16.33 2.72
CA SER A 100 -29.08 16.26 4.18
C SER A 100 -28.08 15.23 4.72
N LEU A 101 -28.05 14.02 4.12
CA LEU A 101 -27.19 12.95 4.58
C LEU A 101 -25.71 13.26 4.34
N HIS A 102 -25.36 13.85 3.20
CA HIS A 102 -24.00 14.29 2.93
C HIS A 102 -23.54 15.37 3.92
N ALA A 103 -24.41 16.34 4.25
CA ALA A 103 -24.08 17.36 5.23
C ALA A 103 -23.88 16.78 6.64
N LEU A 104 -24.72 15.82 7.06
CA LEU A 104 -24.55 15.09 8.31
C LEU A 104 -23.22 14.32 8.34
N ILE A 105 -22.85 13.68 7.24
CA ILE A 105 -21.57 12.95 7.12
C ILE A 105 -20.37 13.92 7.07
N ASP A 106 -20.51 15.09 6.47
CA ASP A 106 -19.50 16.15 6.49
C ASP A 106 -19.23 16.63 7.93
N ASP A 107 -20.31 16.88 8.71
CA ASP A 107 -20.22 17.27 10.12
C ASP A 107 -19.53 16.16 10.94
N LEU A 108 -19.90 14.90 10.70
CA LEU A 108 -19.29 13.73 11.33
C LEU A 108 -17.80 13.58 10.96
N SER A 109 -17.49 13.66 9.67
CA SER A 109 -16.13 13.52 9.16
C SER A 109 -15.20 14.63 9.67
N SER A 110 -15.71 15.84 9.81
CA SER A 110 -14.95 16.98 10.34
C SER A 110 -14.56 16.77 11.80
N THR A 111 -15.40 16.11 12.59
CA THR A 111 -15.16 15.85 14.02
C THR A 111 -14.43 14.53 14.27
N LYS A 112 -14.85 13.45 13.63
CA LYS A 112 -14.39 12.07 13.91
C LYS A 112 -13.44 11.50 12.84
N GLY A 113 -13.23 12.22 11.73
CA GLY A 113 -12.39 11.73 10.62
C GLY A 113 -13.20 10.93 9.61
N ASN A 114 -12.52 10.43 8.58
CA ASN A 114 -13.14 9.85 7.39
C ASN A 114 -13.21 8.30 7.40
N ASN A 115 -13.04 7.66 8.57
CA ASN A 115 -13.22 6.22 8.70
C ASN A 115 -14.70 5.85 8.85
N ILE A 116 -15.51 6.35 7.91
CA ILE A 116 -16.96 6.20 7.88
C ILE A 116 -17.32 5.25 6.74
N THR A 117 -18.15 4.26 7.03
CA THR A 117 -18.75 3.37 6.04
C THR A 117 -20.26 3.57 6.03
N LEU A 118 -20.78 4.09 4.93
CA LEU A 118 -22.22 4.19 4.68
C LEU A 118 -22.68 2.98 3.88
N ILE A 119 -23.64 2.24 4.41
CA ILE A 119 -24.20 1.04 3.78
C ILE A 119 -25.70 1.31 3.49
N LEU A 120 -26.07 1.32 2.21
CA LEU A 120 -27.45 1.56 1.76
C LEU A 120 -28.03 0.30 1.09
N ASP A 121 -28.91 -0.39 1.80
CA ASP A 121 -29.69 -1.52 1.26
C ASP A 121 -31.09 -1.04 0.87
N CYS A 122 -31.15 -0.20 -0.16
CA CYS A 122 -32.37 0.35 -0.76
C CYS A 122 -32.15 0.68 -2.24
N CYS A 123 -33.23 0.99 -2.98
CA CYS A 123 -33.17 1.53 -4.33
C CYS A 123 -33.77 2.94 -4.41
N PHE A 124 -33.29 3.72 -5.36
CA PHE A 124 -33.75 5.11 -5.57
C PHE A 124 -34.54 5.28 -6.88
N SER A 125 -34.70 4.24 -7.65
CA SER A 125 -35.40 4.25 -8.93
C SER A 125 -36.44 3.12 -9.01
N PRO A 126 -37.56 3.32 -9.73
CA PRO A 126 -38.51 2.26 -9.99
C PRO A 126 -37.91 1.14 -10.85
N ALA A 127 -38.49 -0.04 -10.76
CA ALA A 127 -38.16 -1.18 -11.61
C ALA A 127 -38.24 -0.79 -13.10
N GLN A 128 -37.15 -0.99 -13.83
CA GLN A 128 -37.12 -0.74 -15.29
C GLN A 128 -37.71 -1.88 -16.10
N THR A 129 -37.82 -3.08 -15.53
CA THR A 129 -38.36 -4.26 -16.18
C THR A 129 -39.79 -4.55 -15.71
N PRO A 130 -40.73 -4.83 -16.65
CA PRO A 130 -42.08 -5.28 -16.28
C PRO A 130 -42.00 -6.58 -15.47
N ARG A 131 -42.63 -6.60 -14.29
CA ARG A 131 -42.63 -7.77 -13.43
C ARG A 131 -43.52 -8.87 -14.02
N ASN A 132 -43.01 -10.10 -14.03
CA ASN A 132 -43.84 -11.25 -14.21
C ASN A 132 -44.70 -11.45 -12.93
N ILE A 133 -46.00 -11.70 -13.07
CA ILE A 133 -46.97 -11.90 -11.96
C ILE A 133 -46.51 -13.01 -10.99
N LEU A 134 -45.64 -13.92 -11.42
CA LEU A 134 -45.09 -15.00 -10.62
C LEU A 134 -43.81 -14.60 -9.83
N ASP A 135 -43.28 -13.41 -10.06
CA ASP A 135 -42.07 -12.95 -9.37
C ASP A 135 -42.42 -12.39 -7.98
N ARG A 136 -42.10 -13.17 -6.94
CA ARG A 136 -42.37 -12.83 -5.52
C ARG A 136 -41.32 -11.88 -4.91
N ARG A 137 -40.38 -11.37 -5.68
CA ARG A 137 -39.37 -10.44 -5.17
C ARG A 137 -40.01 -9.10 -4.84
N ILE A 138 -39.68 -8.55 -3.67
CA ILE A 138 -40.09 -7.23 -3.23
C ILE A 138 -38.95 -6.27 -3.51
N THR A 139 -39.20 -5.16 -4.21
CA THR A 139 -38.20 -4.12 -4.43
C THR A 139 -38.17 -3.16 -3.24
N ARG A 140 -37.00 -2.68 -2.92
CA ARG A 140 -36.77 -1.70 -1.85
C ARG A 140 -36.87 -0.25 -2.36
N TRP A 141 -37.87 0.01 -3.17
CA TRP A 141 -38.24 1.33 -3.68
C TRP A 141 -39.73 1.61 -3.41
N THR A 142 -40.03 2.87 -3.05
CA THR A 142 -41.39 3.35 -2.94
C THR A 142 -41.54 4.68 -3.64
N ARG A 143 -42.74 4.94 -4.20
CA ARG A 143 -43.06 6.21 -4.82
C ARG A 143 -43.49 7.20 -3.75
N THR A 144 -42.87 8.38 -3.73
CA THR A 144 -43.39 9.53 -2.97
C THR A 144 -44.56 10.14 -3.75
N THR A 145 -45.73 10.19 -3.15
CA THR A 145 -46.95 10.54 -3.87
C THR A 145 -47.52 11.91 -3.51
N LYS A 146 -47.23 12.42 -2.32
CA LYS A 146 -47.89 13.61 -1.78
C LYS A 146 -46.93 14.71 -1.36
N ALA A 147 -45.70 14.38 -0.97
CA ALA A 147 -44.67 15.38 -0.67
C ALA A 147 -44.28 16.13 -1.95
N ILE A 148 -44.06 17.41 -1.83
CA ILE A 148 -43.71 18.35 -2.91
C ILE A 148 -42.27 18.86 -2.74
N PRO A 149 -41.66 19.50 -3.77
CA PRO A 149 -40.30 20.05 -3.68
C PRO A 149 -40.07 20.94 -2.47
N ASP A 150 -41.06 21.77 -2.09
CA ASP A 150 -40.96 22.63 -0.92
C ASP A 150 -40.84 21.85 0.41
N ASP A 151 -41.37 20.63 0.49
CA ASP A 151 -41.22 19.78 1.66
C ASP A 151 -39.78 19.28 1.81
N LEU A 152 -39.08 19.01 0.68
CA LEU A 152 -37.63 18.73 0.69
C LEU A 152 -36.82 19.92 1.23
N TYR A 153 -37.17 21.14 0.80
CA TYR A 153 -36.48 22.33 1.23
C TYR A 153 -36.69 22.61 2.73
N ARG A 154 -37.94 22.51 3.21
CA ARG A 154 -38.28 22.65 4.64
C ARG A 154 -37.58 21.61 5.50
N GLY A 155 -37.56 20.38 5.03
CA GLY A 155 -36.95 19.26 5.72
C GLY A 155 -35.44 19.11 5.53
N LEU A 156 -34.79 20.06 4.87
CA LEU A 156 -33.36 20.02 4.66
C LEU A 156 -32.58 20.19 5.98
N TRP A 157 -31.60 19.34 6.22
CA TRP A 157 -30.69 19.47 7.36
C TRP A 157 -30.03 20.86 7.37
N THR A 158 -29.93 21.49 8.53
CA THR A 158 -29.45 22.89 8.65
C THR A 158 -28.05 23.08 8.10
N GLY A 159 -27.12 22.11 8.28
CA GLY A 159 -25.77 22.12 7.74
C GLY A 159 -25.69 22.03 6.21
N ALA A 160 -26.77 21.62 5.55
CA ALA A 160 -26.86 21.58 4.09
C ALA A 160 -27.35 22.91 3.47
N ARG A 161 -27.87 23.84 4.27
CA ARG A 161 -28.39 25.14 3.79
C ARG A 161 -27.23 26.01 3.33
N GLY A 162 -27.36 26.65 2.17
CA GLY A 162 -26.35 27.55 1.60
C GLY A 162 -25.13 26.85 0.98
N LYS A 163 -25.01 25.53 1.03
CA LYS A 163 -23.96 24.81 0.28
C LYS A 163 -24.32 24.80 -1.21
N PRO A 164 -23.32 24.97 -2.12
CA PRO A 164 -23.55 24.89 -3.56
C PRO A 164 -24.00 23.49 -3.96
N HIS A 165 -24.66 23.41 -5.13
CA HIS A 165 -25.17 22.14 -5.67
C HIS A 165 -24.10 21.12 -5.91
N ILE A 166 -24.39 19.90 -5.49
CA ILE A 166 -23.66 18.70 -5.85
C ILE A 166 -24.40 18.07 -7.04
N SER A 167 -23.68 17.45 -7.95
CA SER A 167 -24.13 16.95 -9.25
C SER A 167 -25.42 16.08 -9.20
N HIS A 168 -26.02 15.84 -10.37
CA HIS A 168 -27.21 15.00 -10.57
C HIS A 168 -27.06 13.51 -10.16
N LEU A 169 -25.91 13.08 -9.61
CA LEU A 169 -25.66 11.68 -9.25
C LEU A 169 -26.12 11.33 -7.82
N GLY A 170 -26.67 12.27 -7.06
CA GLY A 170 -27.21 12.04 -5.72
C GLY A 170 -26.21 11.40 -4.77
N PHE A 171 -26.60 10.30 -4.11
CA PHE A 171 -25.73 9.53 -3.22
C PHE A 171 -24.47 8.95 -3.92
N PHE A 172 -24.45 8.84 -5.23
CA PHE A 172 -23.40 8.22 -6.02
C PHE A 172 -22.40 9.22 -6.61
N ASN A 173 -22.39 10.47 -6.15
CA ASN A 173 -21.52 11.51 -6.67
C ASN A 173 -20.07 11.36 -6.19
N PRO A 174 -19.09 11.01 -7.06
CA PRO A 174 -17.67 10.98 -6.70
C PRO A 174 -17.00 12.38 -6.80
N PRO A 175 -15.86 12.61 -6.13
CA PRO A 175 -15.19 11.72 -5.18
C PRO A 175 -15.70 11.91 -3.75
N LEU A 176 -16.16 10.84 -3.10
CA LEU A 176 -16.53 10.87 -1.68
C LEU A 176 -15.25 10.80 -0.84
N ALA A 177 -14.78 11.94 -0.34
CA ALA A 177 -13.58 12.03 0.50
C ALA A 177 -13.89 11.82 2.00
N THR A 178 -15.14 11.88 2.40
CA THR A 178 -15.59 11.79 3.79
C THR A 178 -15.90 10.37 4.24
N HIS A 179 -16.27 9.48 3.31
CA HIS A 179 -16.72 8.12 3.62
C HIS A 179 -16.53 7.15 2.46
N VAL A 180 -16.71 5.86 2.73
CA VAL A 180 -16.91 4.82 1.72
C VAL A 180 -18.40 4.47 1.67
N LEU A 181 -19.00 4.49 0.49
CA LEU A 181 -20.38 4.08 0.24
C LEU A 181 -20.42 2.66 -0.30
N LEU A 182 -21.15 1.78 0.37
CA LEU A 182 -21.56 0.47 -0.13
C LEU A 182 -23.06 0.51 -0.41
N ALA A 183 -23.47 0.25 -1.65
CA ALA A 183 -24.87 0.28 -2.03
C ALA A 183 -25.33 -1.01 -2.70
N ALA A 184 -26.58 -1.37 -2.44
CA ALA A 184 -27.20 -2.59 -2.93
C ALA A 184 -27.34 -2.62 -4.46
N CYS A 185 -27.46 -1.46 -5.10
CA CYS A 185 -27.53 -1.34 -6.56
C CYS A 185 -27.08 0.06 -7.03
N PRO A 186 -26.58 0.21 -8.27
CA PRO A 186 -26.36 1.51 -8.88
C PRO A 186 -27.67 2.22 -9.23
N LEU A 187 -27.55 3.48 -9.65
CA LEU A 187 -28.69 4.25 -10.19
C LEU A 187 -29.37 3.49 -11.34
N GLY A 188 -30.71 3.49 -11.34
CA GLY A 188 -31.50 2.82 -12.36
C GLY A 188 -31.58 1.30 -12.22
N CYS A 189 -31.01 0.71 -11.18
CA CYS A 189 -31.10 -0.71 -10.86
C CYS A 189 -31.95 -0.98 -9.61
N GLU A 190 -32.35 -2.24 -9.44
CA GLU A 190 -33.19 -2.66 -8.34
C GLU A 190 -32.39 -3.32 -7.21
N SER A 191 -32.73 -2.98 -5.95
CA SER A 191 -32.43 -3.80 -4.78
C SER A 191 -33.69 -4.59 -4.39
N THR A 192 -33.52 -5.86 -4.13
CA THR A 192 -34.62 -6.77 -3.84
C THR A 192 -34.44 -7.44 -2.48
N GLU A 193 -35.58 -7.83 -1.90
CA GLU A 193 -35.63 -8.65 -0.69
C GLU A 193 -36.46 -9.91 -0.91
N ASP A 194 -36.20 -10.91 -0.09
CA ASP A 194 -36.97 -12.14 0.01
C ASP A 194 -37.32 -12.45 1.47
N LYS A 195 -37.69 -13.68 1.78
CA LYS A 195 -38.05 -14.10 3.14
C LYS A 195 -36.90 -14.02 4.15
N GLU A 196 -35.64 -14.04 3.68
CA GLU A 196 -34.45 -13.98 4.50
C GLU A 196 -34.01 -12.54 4.75
N GLY A 197 -34.58 -11.57 4.02
CA GLY A 197 -34.27 -10.15 4.11
C GLY A 197 -33.71 -9.55 2.81
N GLY A 198 -33.03 -8.41 2.90
CA GLY A 198 -32.42 -7.78 1.73
C GLY A 198 -31.25 -8.62 1.20
N LYS A 199 -31.28 -8.90 -0.11
CA LYS A 199 -30.26 -9.73 -0.76
C LYS A 199 -28.86 -9.16 -0.60
N PHE A 200 -28.73 -7.84 -0.64
CA PHE A 200 -27.44 -7.20 -0.40
C PHE A 200 -26.92 -7.54 1.01
N THR A 201 -27.72 -7.28 2.04
CA THR A 201 -27.31 -7.53 3.43
C THR A 201 -26.98 -9.00 3.67
N THR A 202 -27.76 -9.93 3.12
CA THR A 202 -27.51 -11.38 3.28
C THR A 202 -26.18 -11.79 2.64
N ASN A 203 -25.94 -11.37 1.39
CA ASN A 203 -24.67 -11.67 0.71
C ASN A 203 -23.48 -10.95 1.35
N PHE A 204 -23.65 -9.70 1.79
CA PHE A 204 -22.65 -8.94 2.51
C PHE A 204 -22.20 -9.66 3.79
N ILE A 205 -23.15 -10.08 4.64
CA ILE A 205 -22.82 -10.81 5.89
C ILE A 205 -22.11 -12.13 5.57
N ARG A 206 -22.56 -12.88 4.53
CA ARG A 206 -21.90 -14.11 4.09
C ARG A 206 -20.45 -13.86 3.69
N ALA A 207 -20.20 -12.89 2.83
CA ALA A 207 -18.85 -12.52 2.40
C ALA A 207 -17.96 -12.08 3.58
N MET A 208 -18.53 -11.36 4.55
CA MET A 208 -17.81 -10.91 5.73
C MET A 208 -17.45 -12.06 6.70
N LEU A 209 -18.14 -13.20 6.62
CA LEU A 209 -17.81 -14.43 7.35
C LEU A 209 -16.78 -15.30 6.61
N GLU A 210 -16.72 -15.20 5.30
CA GLU A 210 -15.83 -16.00 4.43
C GLU A 210 -14.46 -15.35 4.23
N LEU A 211 -14.43 -14.00 4.16
CA LEU A 211 -13.23 -13.26 3.84
C LEU A 211 -12.38 -12.93 5.08
N PRO A 212 -11.05 -12.96 4.95
CA PRO A 212 -10.14 -12.51 6.00
C PRO A 212 -10.16 -10.98 6.09
N LEU A 213 -11.01 -10.40 6.95
CA LEU A 213 -11.30 -8.96 7.03
C LEU A 213 -10.06 -8.10 7.26
N TYR A 214 -9.07 -8.61 7.99
CA TYR A 214 -7.82 -7.92 8.29
C TYR A 214 -6.94 -7.61 7.06
N ARG A 215 -7.26 -8.18 5.90
CA ARG A 215 -6.57 -7.93 4.62
C ARG A 215 -7.54 -7.67 3.45
N THR A 216 -8.82 -7.60 3.69
CA THR A 216 -9.83 -7.36 2.66
C THR A 216 -10.12 -5.87 2.57
N SER A 217 -9.94 -5.26 1.39
CA SER A 217 -10.36 -3.89 1.11
C SER A 217 -11.84 -3.84 0.74
N TYR A 218 -12.45 -2.65 0.80
CA TYR A 218 -13.84 -2.47 0.32
C TYR A 218 -13.98 -2.81 -1.16
N ALA A 219 -13.00 -2.46 -1.98
CA ALA A 219 -13.00 -2.80 -3.41
C ALA A 219 -13.01 -4.32 -3.62
N HIS A 220 -12.12 -5.05 -2.92
CA HIS A 220 -12.07 -6.52 -2.99
C HIS A 220 -13.35 -7.18 -2.46
N LEU A 221 -13.93 -6.65 -1.38
CA LEU A 221 -15.21 -7.14 -0.86
C LEU A 221 -16.32 -7.05 -1.92
N ILE A 222 -16.43 -5.94 -2.63
CA ILE A 222 -17.45 -5.76 -3.67
C ILE A 222 -17.19 -6.68 -4.88
N GLU A 223 -15.95 -6.84 -5.30
CA GLU A 223 -15.58 -7.79 -6.36
C GLU A 223 -16.02 -9.22 -5.99
N HIS A 224 -15.73 -9.65 -4.76
CA HIS A 224 -16.17 -10.95 -4.25
C HIS A 224 -17.70 -11.08 -4.24
N LEU A 225 -18.42 -10.06 -3.80
CA LEU A 225 -19.89 -10.05 -3.81
C LEU A 225 -20.47 -10.16 -5.22
N VAL A 226 -19.89 -9.44 -6.19
CA VAL A 226 -20.33 -9.48 -7.60
C VAL A 226 -20.06 -10.86 -8.20
N GLN A 227 -18.92 -11.48 -7.91
CA GLN A 227 -18.58 -12.82 -8.38
C GLN A 227 -19.47 -13.91 -7.76
N ALA A 228 -19.80 -13.79 -6.48
CA ALA A 228 -20.63 -14.75 -5.77
C ALA A 228 -22.11 -14.72 -6.17
N ALA A 229 -22.58 -13.62 -6.78
CA ALA A 229 -23.99 -13.43 -7.14
C ALA A 229 -24.15 -12.75 -8.52
N PRO A 230 -23.64 -13.34 -9.62
CA PRO A 230 -23.55 -12.69 -10.94
C PRO A 230 -24.90 -12.28 -11.53
N ASP A 231 -25.96 -13.03 -11.25
CA ASP A 231 -27.28 -12.83 -11.87
C ASP A 231 -28.29 -12.07 -11.00
N SER A 232 -27.90 -11.67 -9.78
CA SER A 232 -28.89 -11.21 -8.82
C SER A 232 -28.97 -9.70 -8.66
N GLN A 233 -27.83 -9.02 -8.49
CA GLN A 233 -27.81 -7.62 -8.11
C GLN A 233 -26.42 -7.01 -8.36
N LYS A 234 -26.37 -5.79 -8.92
CA LYS A 234 -25.10 -5.08 -9.15
C LYS A 234 -24.76 -4.27 -7.90
N PHE A 235 -23.86 -4.77 -7.08
CA PHE A 235 -23.38 -4.06 -5.90
C PHE A 235 -22.41 -2.95 -6.27
N VAL A 236 -22.37 -1.89 -5.46
CA VAL A 236 -21.55 -0.68 -5.72
C VAL A 236 -20.69 -0.35 -4.51
N CYS A 237 -19.43 0.00 -4.78
CA CYS A 237 -18.52 0.60 -3.82
C CYS A 237 -17.97 1.91 -4.39
N LEU A 238 -18.20 3.01 -3.69
CA LEU A 238 -17.72 4.33 -4.06
C LEU A 238 -16.97 4.99 -2.88
N GLY A 239 -16.05 5.86 -3.21
CA GLY A 239 -15.28 6.64 -2.24
C GLY A 239 -13.81 6.67 -2.60
N GLN A 240 -13.14 7.76 -2.21
CA GLN A 240 -11.71 7.92 -2.40
C GLN A 240 -10.89 6.82 -1.68
N TYR A 241 -11.44 6.28 -0.59
CA TYR A 241 -10.76 5.33 0.28
C TYR A 241 -11.28 3.87 0.13
N LYS A 242 -11.82 3.50 -1.02
CA LYS A 242 -12.31 2.14 -1.29
C LYS A 242 -11.24 1.05 -1.16
N ASP A 243 -9.96 1.44 -1.25
CA ASP A 243 -8.83 0.52 -1.10
C ASP A 243 -8.37 0.35 0.37
N ARG A 244 -9.03 1.01 1.34
CA ARG A 244 -8.83 0.74 2.77
C ARG A 244 -9.28 -0.68 3.11
N THR A 245 -8.65 -1.24 4.14
CA THR A 245 -9.17 -2.43 4.82
C THR A 245 -10.56 -2.13 5.38
N VAL A 246 -11.47 -3.08 5.22
CA VAL A 246 -12.86 -2.96 5.69
C VAL A 246 -12.90 -2.59 7.17
N PHE A 247 -13.62 -1.50 7.50
CA PHE A 247 -13.75 -0.92 8.85
C PHE A 247 -12.45 -0.49 9.52
N ASN A 248 -11.39 -0.33 8.75
CA ASN A 248 -10.14 0.20 9.25
C ASN A 248 -9.86 1.57 8.63
N GLY A 249 -9.62 2.59 9.45
CA GLY A 249 -9.28 3.96 9.03
C GLY A 249 -7.91 4.10 8.38
N VAL A 250 -7.05 3.11 8.52
CA VAL A 250 -5.74 3.09 7.89
C VAL A 250 -5.89 2.56 6.46
N PRO A 251 -5.38 3.27 5.44
CA PRO A 251 -5.32 2.74 4.08
C PRO A 251 -4.62 1.38 4.06
N PHE A 252 -5.07 0.48 3.19
CA PHE A 252 -4.38 -0.79 2.97
C PHE A 252 -3.05 -0.53 2.27
N VAL A 253 -2.04 -0.15 3.04
CA VAL A 253 -0.68 0.08 2.57
C VAL A 253 0.13 -1.17 2.84
N ILE A 254 0.48 -1.87 1.78
CA ILE A 254 1.38 -3.03 1.85
C ILE A 254 2.76 -2.53 2.26
N ASP A 255 3.32 -3.09 3.32
CA ASP A 255 4.75 -2.95 3.61
C ASP A 255 5.52 -4.01 2.81
N LYS A 256 6.25 -3.57 1.81
CA LYS A 256 7.05 -4.44 0.92
C LYS A 256 8.12 -5.28 1.65
N ARG A 257 8.42 -4.95 2.90
CA ARG A 257 9.38 -5.69 3.75
C ARG A 257 8.81 -6.97 4.35
N PHE A 258 7.52 -7.25 4.14
CA PHE A 258 6.92 -8.52 4.56
C PHE A 258 7.05 -9.56 3.46
N SER A 259 7.44 -10.76 3.83
CA SER A 259 7.53 -11.93 2.97
C SER A 259 6.45 -12.96 3.34
N PHE A 260 5.89 -13.62 2.35
CA PHE A 260 4.86 -14.62 2.55
C PHE A 260 5.44 -15.86 3.28
N ALA A 261 4.66 -16.42 4.18
CA ALA A 261 5.05 -17.58 4.97
C ALA A 261 3.92 -18.61 5.06
N THR A 262 4.29 -19.89 4.97
CA THR A 262 3.36 -21.02 5.08
C THR A 262 3.80 -21.97 6.19
N LEU A 263 2.84 -22.45 6.98
CA LEU A 263 3.11 -23.46 8.00
C LEU A 263 3.37 -24.80 7.33
N GLY A 264 4.47 -25.45 7.70
CA GLY A 264 4.80 -26.79 7.24
C GLY A 264 3.95 -27.88 7.89
N SER A 265 4.19 -29.14 7.51
CA SER A 265 3.61 -30.32 8.20
C SER A 265 4.04 -30.41 9.68
N ASP A 266 5.23 -29.91 10.00
CA ASP A 266 5.68 -29.68 11.37
C ASP A 266 5.19 -28.29 11.81
N THR A 267 4.27 -28.26 12.77
CA THR A 267 3.65 -27.03 13.30
C THR A 267 4.63 -26.03 13.92
N ASN A 268 5.89 -26.43 14.11
CA ASN A 268 6.95 -25.58 14.64
C ASN A 268 7.86 -24.97 13.57
N LYS A 269 7.62 -25.31 12.29
CA LYS A 269 8.40 -24.81 11.15
C LYS A 269 7.53 -24.05 10.15
N LEU A 270 7.98 -22.88 9.73
CA LEU A 270 7.40 -22.10 8.64
C LEU A 270 8.35 -22.09 7.45
N LYS A 271 7.83 -22.27 6.24
CA LYS A 271 8.52 -21.94 5.01
C LYS A 271 8.26 -20.46 4.72
N VAL A 272 9.32 -19.67 4.56
CA VAL A 272 9.24 -18.25 4.25
C VAL A 272 9.85 -17.99 2.88
N GLU A 273 9.18 -17.24 2.03
CA GLU A 273 9.61 -16.90 0.67
C GLU A 273 10.64 -15.76 0.67
N VAL A 274 11.72 -15.96 1.42
CA VAL A 274 12.91 -15.12 1.47
C VAL A 274 14.13 -15.99 1.75
N GLY A 275 15.19 -15.85 0.96
CA GLY A 275 16.37 -16.71 1.03
C GLY A 275 17.68 -15.94 0.88
N ALA A 276 18.73 -16.66 0.48
CA ALA A 276 20.09 -16.13 0.37
C ALA A 276 20.19 -14.94 -0.59
N ILE A 277 19.45 -14.93 -1.69
CA ILE A 277 19.41 -13.83 -2.67
C ILE A 277 18.93 -12.50 -2.06
N HIS A 278 18.18 -12.55 -0.96
CA HIS A 278 17.70 -11.37 -0.21
C HIS A 278 18.66 -10.91 0.89
N GLY A 279 19.80 -11.59 1.06
CA GLY A 279 20.74 -11.30 2.14
C GLY A 279 20.44 -12.01 3.46
N ILE A 280 19.50 -12.96 3.47
CA ILE A 280 19.21 -13.79 4.64
C ILE A 280 20.37 -14.79 4.84
N VAL A 281 20.69 -15.02 6.11
CA VAL A 281 21.64 -16.04 6.55
C VAL A 281 21.04 -16.85 7.70
N GLU A 282 21.59 -18.03 7.97
CA GLU A 282 21.18 -18.83 9.13
C GLU A 282 21.32 -18.02 10.44
N GLY A 283 20.36 -18.20 11.33
CA GLY A 283 20.31 -17.46 12.59
C GLY A 283 19.70 -16.05 12.47
N CYS A 284 19.30 -15.57 11.28
CA CYS A 284 18.43 -14.40 11.15
C CYS A 284 17.14 -14.62 11.95
N GLU A 285 16.64 -13.56 12.59
CA GLU A 285 15.36 -13.61 13.30
C GLU A 285 14.27 -12.93 12.48
N LEU A 286 13.11 -13.56 12.41
CA LEU A 286 11.92 -13.04 11.74
C LEU A 286 10.78 -12.92 12.73
N THR A 287 10.04 -11.86 12.61
CA THR A 287 8.79 -11.66 13.35
C THR A 287 7.62 -12.01 12.44
N ILE A 288 6.66 -12.77 12.95
CA ILE A 288 5.52 -13.30 12.21
C ILE A 288 4.28 -12.48 12.53
N TYR A 289 3.46 -12.23 11.50
CA TYR A 289 2.28 -11.38 11.53
C TYR A 289 1.13 -12.02 10.75
N LEU A 290 -0.10 -11.61 11.07
CA LEU A 290 -1.29 -12.10 10.37
C LEU A 290 -1.42 -11.52 8.95
N HIS A 291 -0.94 -10.30 8.72
CA HIS A 291 -1.03 -9.62 7.41
C HIS A 291 0.21 -8.76 7.13
N ASN A 292 0.32 -8.25 5.90
CA ASN A 292 1.49 -7.54 5.39
C ASN A 292 1.31 -6.02 5.26
N TYR A 293 0.31 -5.42 5.90
CA TYR A 293 0.11 -3.98 5.82
C TYR A 293 0.58 -3.23 7.08
N LEU A 294 0.98 -1.98 6.87
CA LEU A 294 1.36 -1.07 7.94
C LEU A 294 0.12 -0.58 8.67
N CYS A 295 -0.16 -1.12 9.84
CA CYS A 295 -1.13 -0.55 10.75
C CYS A 295 -0.82 -0.92 12.19
N SER A 296 -1.34 -0.13 13.14
CA SER A 296 -1.21 -0.39 14.57
C SER A 296 -1.91 -1.68 15.02
N GLN A 297 -2.86 -2.18 14.22
CA GLN A 297 -3.63 -3.39 14.50
C GLN A 297 -2.99 -4.68 13.96
N ASN A 298 -1.72 -4.63 13.52
CA ASN A 298 -0.96 -5.79 13.10
C ASN A 298 0.10 -6.17 14.16
N PRO A 299 -0.29 -6.67 15.33
CA PRO A 299 0.67 -7.08 16.36
C PRO A 299 1.44 -8.32 15.91
N PRO A 300 2.70 -8.47 16.34
CA PRO A 300 3.44 -9.70 16.09
C PRO A 300 2.80 -10.90 16.82
N ILE A 301 2.65 -12.02 16.11
CA ILE A 301 2.06 -13.25 16.64
C ILE A 301 3.12 -14.28 17.06
N ALA A 302 4.30 -14.26 16.46
CA ALA A 302 5.41 -15.14 16.81
C ALA A 302 6.76 -14.51 16.45
N CYS A 303 7.82 -15.05 17.06
CA CYS A 303 9.21 -14.81 16.66
C CYS A 303 9.83 -16.14 16.26
N ALA A 304 10.55 -16.15 15.14
CA ALA A 304 11.16 -17.33 14.54
C ALA A 304 12.61 -17.07 14.11
N VAL A 305 13.38 -18.14 13.93
CA VAL A 305 14.80 -18.08 13.53
C VAL A 305 15.03 -18.95 12.31
N VAL A 306 15.80 -18.45 11.35
CA VAL A 306 16.23 -19.20 10.18
C VAL A 306 17.05 -20.42 10.62
N SER A 307 16.54 -21.60 10.31
CA SER A 307 17.14 -22.89 10.64
C SER A 307 17.70 -23.64 9.43
N GLU A 308 17.22 -23.30 8.22
CA GLU A 308 17.66 -23.90 6.97
C GLU A 308 17.52 -22.86 5.86
N LEU A 309 18.60 -22.59 5.13
CA LEU A 309 18.67 -21.54 4.12
C LEU A 309 18.75 -22.13 2.71
N HIS A 310 17.88 -21.63 1.82
CA HIS A 310 17.89 -21.92 0.39
C HIS A 310 18.12 -20.63 -0.42
N PRO A 311 18.40 -20.74 -1.73
CA PRO A 311 18.62 -19.57 -2.59
C PRO A 311 17.52 -18.50 -2.51
N THR A 312 16.24 -18.89 -2.57
CA THR A 312 15.10 -17.98 -2.69
C THR A 312 14.12 -18.05 -1.54
N TRP A 313 14.21 -19.03 -0.67
CA TRP A 313 13.35 -19.25 0.48
C TRP A 313 14.14 -19.83 1.67
N CYS A 314 13.53 -19.90 2.85
CA CYS A 314 14.13 -20.52 4.03
C CYS A 314 13.08 -21.22 4.90
N TYR A 315 13.52 -22.19 5.70
CA TYR A 315 12.75 -22.65 6.85
C TYR A 315 13.13 -21.86 8.10
N VAL A 316 12.11 -21.44 8.85
CA VAL A 316 12.31 -20.81 10.15
C VAL A 316 11.65 -21.65 11.25
N ARG A 317 12.29 -21.73 12.41
CA ARG A 317 11.75 -22.41 13.60
C ARG A 317 11.18 -21.36 14.56
N ILE A 318 9.95 -21.58 15.02
CA ILE A 318 9.28 -20.71 15.98
C ILE A 318 10.02 -20.81 17.32
N LYS A 319 10.46 -19.67 17.86
CA LYS A 319 11.08 -19.54 19.20
C LYS A 319 10.06 -19.23 20.27
N SER A 320 9.14 -18.35 19.97
CA SER A 320 8.07 -17.90 20.87
C SER A 320 6.87 -17.49 20.07
N GLN A 321 5.68 -17.69 20.63
CA GLN A 321 4.43 -17.28 20.04
C GLN A 321 3.51 -16.67 21.11
N THR A 322 2.73 -15.68 20.71
CA THR A 322 1.71 -15.02 21.54
C THR A 322 0.30 -15.48 21.18
N SER A 323 0.12 -16.02 19.98
CA SER A 323 -1.13 -16.55 19.45
C SER A 323 -0.85 -17.71 18.51
N GLU A 324 -1.86 -18.48 18.17
CA GLU A 324 -1.78 -19.55 17.19
C GLU A 324 -1.32 -18.99 15.82
N VAL A 325 -0.38 -19.69 15.19
CA VAL A 325 0.14 -19.29 13.88
C VAL A 325 -0.71 -19.97 12.81
N PRO A 326 -1.39 -19.21 11.95
CA PRO A 326 -2.24 -19.77 10.90
C PRO A 326 -1.41 -20.46 9.80
N THR A 327 -2.07 -21.26 8.95
CA THR A 327 -1.45 -21.96 7.82
C THR A 327 -0.74 -21.02 6.84
N THR A 328 -1.24 -19.81 6.70
CA THR A 328 -0.62 -18.73 5.90
C THR A 328 -0.47 -17.48 6.74
N CYS A 329 0.69 -16.85 6.69
CA CYS A 329 1.02 -15.67 7.47
C CYS A 329 2.12 -14.84 6.76
N TRP A 330 2.60 -13.81 7.42
CA TRP A 330 3.61 -12.91 6.88
C TRP A 330 4.78 -12.79 7.83
N ALA A 331 5.99 -12.80 7.29
CA ALA A 331 7.23 -12.69 8.05
C ALA A 331 7.97 -11.40 7.69
N LYS A 332 8.54 -10.74 8.69
CA LYS A 332 9.40 -9.57 8.53
C LYS A 332 10.71 -9.80 9.23
N VAL A 333 11.82 -9.50 8.56
CA VAL A 333 13.14 -9.63 9.18
C VAL A 333 13.26 -8.63 10.33
N SER A 334 13.49 -9.14 11.52
CA SER A 334 13.70 -8.35 12.74
C SER A 334 15.17 -8.30 13.18
N LYS A 335 15.98 -9.28 12.72
CA LYS A 335 17.42 -9.28 12.95
C LYS A 335 18.15 -10.03 11.83
N TRP A 336 19.04 -9.34 11.17
CA TRP A 336 19.73 -9.84 9.97
C TRP A 336 20.89 -10.80 10.23
N ASN A 337 21.43 -10.88 11.43
CA ASN A 337 22.59 -11.71 11.78
C ASN A 337 23.78 -11.61 10.78
N ASN A 338 24.00 -10.39 10.25
CA ASN A 338 25.07 -10.13 9.29
C ASN A 338 26.43 -10.47 9.90
N HIS A 339 27.20 -11.35 9.25
CA HIS A 339 28.50 -11.83 9.73
C HIS A 339 29.52 -10.71 9.86
N ARG A 340 29.51 -9.72 8.97
CA ARG A 340 30.33 -8.54 9.06
C ARG A 340 29.49 -7.40 9.64
N PRO A 341 29.77 -6.93 10.87
CA PRO A 341 29.08 -5.79 11.43
C PRO A 341 29.39 -4.52 10.65
N PHE A 342 28.37 -3.67 10.46
CA PHE A 342 28.52 -2.36 9.86
C PHE A 342 29.20 -1.40 10.86
N ARG A 343 30.35 -0.82 10.48
CA ARG A 343 31.20 -0.06 11.40
C ARG A 343 31.00 1.44 11.24
N VAL A 344 30.65 2.09 12.35
CA VAL A 344 30.29 3.50 12.39
C VAL A 344 31.25 4.27 13.30
N HIS A 345 31.88 5.33 12.79
CA HIS A 345 32.64 6.29 13.57
C HIS A 345 31.79 7.56 13.79
N LEU A 346 31.73 8.03 15.05
CA LEU A 346 31.01 9.25 15.43
C LEU A 346 32.00 10.39 15.68
N LYS A 347 32.05 11.38 14.78
CA LYS A 347 32.88 12.57 14.90
C LYS A 347 32.26 13.52 15.93
N SER A 348 32.97 13.83 16.99
CA SER A 348 32.54 14.76 18.03
C SER A 348 32.79 16.20 17.59
N THR A 349 31.75 17.05 17.68
CA THR A 349 31.84 18.50 17.51
C THR A 349 31.34 19.18 18.79
N LEU A 350 31.85 20.37 19.09
CA LEU A 350 31.48 21.11 20.31
C LEU A 350 29.97 21.38 20.41
N THR A 351 29.30 21.58 19.27
CA THR A 351 27.87 21.90 19.20
C THR A 351 26.93 20.68 19.30
N SER A 352 27.45 19.45 19.14
CA SER A 352 26.65 18.23 19.09
C SER A 352 26.96 17.23 20.23
N PHE A 353 27.71 17.63 21.24
CA PHE A 353 28.23 16.74 22.29
C PHE A 353 27.16 15.91 23.00
N VAL A 354 26.03 16.51 23.39
CA VAL A 354 24.93 15.83 24.09
C VAL A 354 24.24 14.80 23.18
N ARG A 355 24.00 15.16 21.91
CA ARG A 355 23.36 14.26 20.92
C ARG A 355 24.26 13.09 20.57
N ILE A 356 25.55 13.34 20.39
CA ILE A 356 26.56 12.29 20.15
C ILE A 356 26.66 11.37 21.37
N TRP A 357 26.60 11.90 22.59
CA TRP A 357 26.64 11.10 23.81
C TRP A 357 25.44 10.16 23.92
N LYS A 358 24.21 10.63 23.60
CA LYS A 358 23.02 9.78 23.50
C LYS A 358 23.21 8.69 22.44
N LEU A 359 23.64 9.05 21.23
CA LEU A 359 23.87 8.11 20.13
C LEU A 359 24.95 7.07 20.47
N ARG A 360 26.02 7.48 21.17
CA ARG A 360 27.07 6.58 21.66
C ARG A 360 26.58 5.54 22.65
N ARG A 361 25.51 5.83 23.39
CA ARG A 361 24.88 4.85 24.31
C ARG A 361 24.00 3.86 23.57
N THR A 362 23.42 4.26 22.47
CA THR A 362 22.51 3.41 21.67
C THR A 362 23.31 2.41 20.83
N ILE A 363 24.46 2.81 20.27
CA ILE A 363 25.25 1.96 19.38
C ILE A 363 26.31 1.21 20.20
N SER A 364 26.29 -0.11 20.14
CA SER A 364 27.22 -0.97 20.86
C SER A 364 28.68 -0.82 20.35
N THR A 365 29.63 -1.04 21.25
CA THR A 365 31.05 -1.21 20.93
C THR A 365 31.48 -2.66 20.90
N LYS A 366 30.58 -3.60 21.16
CA LYS A 366 30.84 -5.04 21.16
C LYS A 366 30.03 -5.70 20.07
N VAL A 367 30.62 -6.63 19.36
CA VAL A 367 29.93 -7.49 18.41
C VAL A 367 28.82 -8.28 19.14
N GLY A 368 27.60 -8.31 18.59
CA GLY A 368 26.45 -8.97 19.24
C GLY A 368 25.72 -8.13 20.30
N GLY A 369 26.05 -6.81 20.42
CA GLY A 369 25.27 -5.86 21.23
C GLY A 369 23.86 -5.63 20.68
N LEU A 370 23.07 -4.76 21.35
CA LEU A 370 21.71 -4.44 20.91
C LEU A 370 21.68 -4.09 19.41
N ALA A 371 20.88 -4.84 18.66
CA ALA A 371 20.65 -4.57 17.25
C ALA A 371 20.01 -3.18 17.08
N SER A 372 20.26 -2.56 15.94
CA SER A 372 19.58 -1.33 15.53
C SER A 372 18.06 -1.56 15.40
N LYS A 373 17.26 -0.51 15.23
CA LYS A 373 15.83 -0.63 14.94
C LYS A 373 15.57 -1.46 13.67
N GLY A 374 16.50 -1.39 12.69
CA GLY A 374 16.49 -2.20 11.47
C GLY A 374 16.98 -3.64 11.65
N GLY A 375 17.37 -4.05 12.86
CA GLY A 375 17.82 -5.42 13.15
C GLY A 375 19.21 -5.77 12.64
N LEU A 376 20.00 -4.79 12.17
CA LEU A 376 21.36 -4.98 11.66
C LEU A 376 22.39 -4.96 12.78
N ASN A 377 23.46 -5.73 12.62
CA ASN A 377 24.58 -5.72 13.54
C ASN A 377 25.49 -4.51 13.24
N ILE A 378 25.38 -3.47 14.06
CA ILE A 378 26.11 -2.19 13.92
C ILE A 378 27.12 -2.07 15.04
N LEU A 379 28.38 -1.74 14.68
CA LEU A 379 29.48 -1.62 15.61
C LEU A 379 30.06 -0.20 15.59
N ARG A 380 30.12 0.43 16.74
CA ARG A 380 30.80 1.71 16.89
C ARG A 380 32.31 1.51 17.02
N VAL A 381 33.07 2.17 16.14
CA VAL A 381 34.54 2.16 16.15
C VAL A 381 35.13 3.50 16.64
N ARG A 382 36.35 3.46 17.17
CA ARG A 382 37.03 4.65 17.70
C ARG A 382 37.71 5.49 16.62
N HIS A 383 38.21 4.85 15.58
CA HIS A 383 39.03 5.51 14.53
C HIS A 383 38.27 5.46 13.19
N ALA A 384 38.24 6.58 12.48
CA ALA A 384 37.61 6.71 11.17
C ALA A 384 38.18 5.71 10.14
N ALA A 385 39.46 5.41 10.19
CA ALA A 385 40.10 4.43 9.29
C ALA A 385 39.56 2.99 9.44
N GLN A 386 38.85 2.67 10.54
CA GLN A 386 38.25 1.37 10.79
C GLN A 386 36.73 1.35 10.44
N ALA A 387 36.18 2.51 10.10
CA ALA A 387 34.75 2.68 9.87
C ALA A 387 34.38 2.44 8.41
N ASP A 388 33.17 2.00 8.20
CA ASP A 388 32.53 1.97 6.89
C ASP A 388 31.97 3.37 6.57
N ILE A 389 31.46 4.07 7.62
CA ILE A 389 31.06 5.48 7.55
C ILE A 389 31.48 6.27 8.78
N SER A 390 31.72 7.59 8.60
CA SER A 390 31.87 8.55 9.71
C SER A 390 30.73 9.55 9.70
N LEU A 391 30.16 9.83 10.87
CA LEU A 391 29.02 10.73 11.03
C LEU A 391 29.39 11.97 11.85
N ALA A 392 29.01 13.15 11.35
CA ALA A 392 29.04 14.40 12.12
C ALA A 392 27.59 14.94 12.20
N LEU A 393 27.11 15.22 13.44
CA LEU A 393 25.74 15.68 13.67
C LEU A 393 25.65 17.19 13.52
N GLY A 394 24.83 17.68 12.58
CA GLY A 394 24.35 19.04 12.49
C GLY A 394 23.10 19.29 13.31
N ARG A 395 22.49 20.47 13.20
CA ARG A 395 21.28 20.83 13.95
C ARG A 395 20.04 20.01 13.50
N HIS A 396 19.83 19.92 12.18
CA HIS A 396 18.73 19.19 11.55
C HIS A 396 19.21 18.22 10.46
N SER A 397 20.50 17.98 10.35
CA SER A 397 21.09 17.15 9.31
C SER A 397 22.24 16.33 9.86
N VAL A 398 22.59 15.27 9.15
CA VAL A 398 23.74 14.41 9.41
C VAL A 398 24.69 14.50 8.23
N THR A 399 25.96 14.81 8.50
CA THR A 399 27.00 14.75 7.48
C THR A 399 27.65 13.37 7.54
N VAL A 400 27.62 12.65 6.44
CA VAL A 400 28.16 11.29 6.31
C VAL A 400 29.40 11.33 5.46
N VAL A 401 30.48 10.71 5.93
CA VAL A 401 31.69 10.46 5.15
C VAL A 401 31.85 8.97 4.94
N GLN A 402 31.81 8.53 3.69
CA GLN A 402 31.96 7.12 3.29
C GLN A 402 33.45 6.78 3.14
N HIS A 403 33.90 5.66 3.72
CA HIS A 403 35.35 5.31 3.76
C HIS A 403 35.74 4.14 2.84
N GLN A 404 34.77 3.41 2.29
CA GLN A 404 35.01 2.26 1.43
C GLN A 404 34.24 2.38 0.11
N PRO A 405 34.80 3.00 -0.94
CA PRO A 405 34.25 2.89 -2.30
C PRO A 405 34.51 1.48 -2.86
N ILE A 406 33.55 0.92 -3.58
CA ILE A 406 33.67 -0.40 -4.25
C ILE A 406 34.66 -0.32 -5.42
N PHE A 407 34.71 0.81 -6.09
CA PHE A 407 35.60 1.10 -7.19
C PHE A 407 36.57 2.20 -6.78
N SER A 408 37.80 2.14 -7.21
CA SER A 408 39.01 2.84 -6.75
C SER A 408 38.99 4.39 -6.75
N GLU A 409 37.90 5.04 -6.55
CA GLU A 409 37.87 6.48 -6.35
C GLU A 409 38.43 6.83 -4.97
N LYS A 410 39.59 7.44 -4.95
CA LYS A 410 40.32 7.87 -3.75
C LYS A 410 39.66 9.02 -2.97
N HIS A 411 38.44 9.39 -3.28
CA HIS A 411 37.78 10.54 -2.67
C HIS A 411 36.73 10.10 -1.65
N HIS A 412 36.93 10.54 -0.41
CA HIS A 412 35.92 10.42 0.64
C HIS A 412 34.70 11.23 0.23
N ARG A 413 33.59 10.53 -0.06
CA ARG A 413 32.35 11.18 -0.41
C ARG A 413 31.72 11.75 0.86
N VAL A 414 31.39 13.03 0.84
CA VAL A 414 30.72 13.74 1.94
C VAL A 414 29.30 14.07 1.52
N VAL A 415 28.33 13.52 2.22
CA VAL A 415 26.90 13.71 1.95
C VAL A 415 26.22 14.32 3.17
N LYS A 416 25.33 15.28 2.94
CA LYS A 416 24.49 15.86 3.98
C LYS A 416 23.07 15.35 3.84
N ILE A 417 22.54 14.67 4.86
CA ILE A 417 21.22 14.01 4.85
C ILE A 417 20.35 14.64 5.94
N GLU A 418 19.12 15.03 5.57
CA GLU A 418 18.15 15.64 6.48
C GLU A 418 17.22 14.58 7.09
N LYS A 419 17.82 13.67 7.88
CA LYS A 419 17.14 12.60 8.62
C LYS A 419 17.72 12.46 10.03
N ASP A 420 17.05 11.67 10.87
CA ASP A 420 17.63 11.27 12.17
C ASP A 420 18.88 10.40 11.97
N ALA A 421 19.85 10.54 12.86
CA ALA A 421 21.14 9.84 12.73
C ALA A 421 21.01 8.31 12.82
N LEU A 422 20.06 7.78 13.59
CA LEU A 422 19.84 6.34 13.67
C LEU A 422 19.20 5.80 12.38
N GLU A 423 18.26 6.54 11.79
CA GLU A 423 17.68 6.19 10.49
C GLU A 423 18.75 6.17 9.40
N VAL A 424 19.62 7.19 9.35
CA VAL A 424 20.74 7.23 8.39
C VAL A 424 21.70 6.06 8.57
N ILE A 425 21.98 5.66 9.82
CA ILE A 425 22.82 4.50 10.10
C ILE A 425 22.17 3.19 9.66
N ASP A 426 20.89 3.02 9.93
CA ASP A 426 20.11 1.84 9.53
C ASP A 426 20.01 1.76 7.99
N ASP A 427 19.67 2.86 7.32
CA ASP A 427 19.62 2.97 5.87
C ASP A 427 20.97 2.64 5.23
N ALA A 428 22.06 3.22 5.75
CA ALA A 428 23.41 2.97 5.26
C ALA A 428 23.84 1.51 5.49
N ALA A 429 23.49 0.91 6.61
CA ALA A 429 23.84 -0.46 6.93
C ALA A 429 23.10 -1.46 6.04
N LEU A 430 21.80 -1.25 5.79
CA LEU A 430 21.00 -2.08 4.90
C LEU A 430 21.44 -1.93 3.43
N PHE A 431 21.70 -0.69 3.00
CA PHE A 431 22.28 -0.41 1.69
C PHE A 431 23.60 -1.18 1.49
N ASN A 432 24.52 -1.14 2.46
CA ASN A 432 25.79 -1.85 2.39
C ASN A 432 25.61 -3.36 2.39
N LEU A 433 24.66 -3.89 3.17
CA LEU A 433 24.34 -5.32 3.15
C LEU A 433 24.03 -5.78 1.73
N HIS A 434 23.11 -5.12 1.04
CA HIS A 434 22.70 -5.49 -0.32
C HIS A 434 23.75 -5.14 -1.38
N LEU A 435 24.50 -4.04 -1.21
CA LEU A 435 25.56 -3.66 -2.13
C LEU A 435 26.66 -4.72 -2.20
N PHE A 436 27.08 -5.27 -1.05
CA PHE A 436 28.12 -6.29 -0.94
C PHE A 436 27.60 -7.72 -0.98
N LEU A 437 26.29 -7.91 -1.10
CA LEU A 437 25.68 -9.22 -1.23
C LEU A 437 26.18 -9.90 -2.50
N LYS A 438 26.69 -11.11 -2.36
CA LYS A 438 27.17 -11.96 -3.45
C LYS A 438 27.02 -13.43 -3.09
N ASN A 439 26.83 -14.26 -4.08
CA ASN A 439 26.94 -15.71 -3.89
C ASN A 439 28.41 -16.09 -3.85
N LEU A 440 28.85 -16.78 -2.80
CA LEU A 440 30.26 -17.15 -2.63
C LEU A 440 30.70 -18.28 -3.57
N GLU A 441 29.75 -19.02 -4.13
CA GLU A 441 30.00 -20.10 -5.10
C GLU A 441 30.17 -19.58 -6.53
N TYR A 442 29.74 -18.33 -6.79
CA TYR A 442 29.82 -17.66 -8.11
C TYR A 442 29.36 -18.51 -9.30
N PRO A 443 28.17 -19.13 -9.27
CA PRO A 443 27.77 -20.10 -10.29
C PRO A 443 27.61 -19.50 -11.69
N LEU A 444 27.44 -18.20 -11.81
CA LEU A 444 27.26 -17.45 -13.07
C LEU A 444 28.42 -16.48 -13.37
N GLN A 445 29.55 -16.60 -12.67
CA GLN A 445 30.71 -15.70 -12.84
C GLN A 445 31.19 -15.69 -14.30
N ASN A 446 31.34 -14.49 -14.87
CA ASN A 446 31.75 -14.26 -16.27
C ASN A 446 30.80 -14.82 -17.34
N LEU A 447 29.63 -15.34 -16.95
CA LEU A 447 28.62 -15.86 -17.88
C LEU A 447 27.51 -14.83 -18.15
N ILE A 448 27.44 -13.78 -17.35
CA ILE A 448 26.46 -12.71 -17.51
C ILE A 448 27.21 -11.41 -17.79
N GLU A 449 26.88 -10.79 -18.90
CA GLU A 449 27.40 -9.47 -19.28
C GLU A 449 26.31 -8.41 -19.18
N MET A 450 26.68 -7.25 -18.65
CA MET A 450 25.80 -6.09 -18.59
C MET A 450 26.44 -4.99 -19.45
N GLU A 451 25.68 -4.50 -20.41
CA GLU A 451 26.07 -3.43 -21.31
C GLU A 451 25.14 -2.23 -21.09
N LEU A 452 25.68 -1.02 -21.18
CA LEU A 452 24.92 0.23 -21.06
C LEU A 452 25.14 1.04 -22.33
N PHE A 453 24.03 1.49 -22.94
CA PHE A 453 24.03 2.31 -24.16
C PHE A 453 23.27 3.60 -23.92
N ARG A 454 23.79 4.72 -24.45
CA ARG A 454 23.02 5.94 -24.56
C ARG A 454 22.18 5.87 -25.85
N LEU A 455 20.94 6.31 -25.76
CA LEU A 455 20.01 6.36 -26.87
C LEU A 455 19.76 7.81 -27.30
N ASP A 456 19.52 8.01 -28.59
CA ASP A 456 18.97 9.25 -29.10
C ASP A 456 17.49 9.38 -28.68
N PRO A 457 17.09 10.48 -28.01
CA PRO A 457 15.73 10.62 -27.48
C PRO A 457 14.62 10.64 -28.53
N LEU A 458 14.93 10.94 -29.77
CA LEU A 458 13.95 11.03 -30.86
C LEU A 458 13.84 9.71 -31.62
N SER A 459 14.97 9.11 -32.00
CA SER A 459 15.01 7.90 -32.84
C SER A 459 15.11 6.61 -32.05
N TRP A 460 15.45 6.67 -30.75
CA TRP A 460 15.71 5.51 -29.89
C TRP A 460 16.83 4.59 -30.38
N THR A 461 17.70 5.10 -31.24
CA THR A 461 18.86 4.37 -31.72
C THR A 461 20.05 4.57 -30.78
N LYS A 462 20.94 3.58 -30.71
CA LYS A 462 22.18 3.66 -29.92
C LYS A 462 23.08 4.73 -30.52
N VAL A 463 23.48 5.70 -29.71
CA VAL A 463 24.39 6.80 -30.10
C VAL A 463 25.83 6.37 -29.94
N ASP A 464 26.15 5.66 -28.85
CA ASP A 464 27.49 5.27 -28.47
C ASP A 464 27.65 3.75 -28.49
N SER A 465 28.91 3.25 -28.43
CA SER A 465 29.22 1.87 -28.11
C SER A 465 28.89 1.60 -26.63
N ASN A 466 29.01 0.34 -26.19
CA ASN A 466 28.87 0.02 -24.77
C ASN A 466 29.76 0.93 -23.90
N VAL A 467 29.13 1.69 -23.00
CA VAL A 467 29.83 2.65 -22.14
C VAL A 467 30.31 2.06 -20.80
N LEU A 468 29.91 0.80 -20.50
CA LEU A 468 30.42 0.06 -19.34
C LEU A 468 31.75 -0.59 -19.72
N ASP A 469 32.86 0.06 -19.36
CA ASP A 469 34.18 -0.56 -19.47
C ASP A 469 34.55 -1.20 -18.13
N THR A 470 34.90 -2.48 -18.17
CA THR A 470 35.30 -3.27 -16.98
C THR A 470 34.33 -3.14 -15.77
N GLY A 471 33.02 -2.91 -16.04
CA GLY A 471 31.98 -2.77 -15.03
C GLY A 471 31.85 -1.35 -14.43
N ALA A 472 32.45 -0.34 -15.09
CA ALA A 472 32.31 1.06 -14.69
C ALA A 472 32.04 1.94 -15.92
N ALA A 473 31.23 2.99 -15.74
CA ALA A 473 31.00 4.04 -16.74
C ALA A 473 31.21 5.41 -16.10
N ILE A 474 31.90 6.30 -16.85
CA ILE A 474 32.02 7.71 -16.52
C ILE A 474 31.41 8.49 -17.69
N LEU A 475 30.30 9.18 -17.43
CA LEU A 475 29.47 9.81 -18.45
C LEU A 475 29.31 11.31 -18.20
N PRO A 476 29.29 12.15 -19.24
CA PRO A 476 28.85 13.52 -19.10
C PRO A 476 27.35 13.52 -18.74
N TYR A 477 26.97 14.39 -17.78
CA TYR A 477 25.58 14.57 -17.44
C TYR A 477 24.88 15.44 -18.48
N GLU A 478 23.86 14.89 -19.12
CA GLU A 478 22.98 15.60 -20.03
C GLU A 478 21.53 15.46 -19.54
N GLY A 479 20.87 16.59 -19.26
CA GLY A 479 19.46 16.57 -18.85
C GLY A 479 18.57 15.98 -19.94
N GLY A 480 17.77 14.97 -19.60
CA GLY A 480 16.89 14.28 -20.55
C GLY A 480 17.56 13.18 -21.38
N ALA A 481 18.84 12.86 -21.13
CA ALA A 481 19.47 11.70 -21.75
C ALA A 481 18.77 10.39 -21.32
N ILE A 482 18.56 9.51 -22.28
CA ILE A 482 17.94 8.20 -22.06
C ILE A 482 18.94 7.08 -22.33
N TYR A 483 18.80 5.99 -21.58
CA TYR A 483 19.72 4.87 -21.60
C TYR A 483 18.99 3.54 -21.72
N GLN A 484 19.67 2.57 -22.32
CA GLN A 484 19.26 1.18 -22.44
C GLN A 484 20.31 0.28 -21.81
N ILE A 485 19.87 -0.73 -21.06
CA ILE A 485 20.74 -1.80 -20.55
C ILE A 485 20.43 -3.07 -21.31
N ILE A 486 21.47 -3.76 -21.74
CA ILE A 486 21.38 -5.09 -22.33
C ILE A 486 22.07 -6.08 -21.40
N LEU A 487 21.34 -7.13 -21.01
CA LEU A 487 21.87 -8.25 -20.27
C LEU A 487 22.10 -9.41 -21.25
N GLN A 488 23.31 -9.91 -21.32
CA GLN A 488 23.65 -11.09 -22.13
C GLN A 488 23.85 -12.29 -21.21
N ASN A 489 23.16 -13.39 -21.48
CA ASN A 489 23.27 -14.64 -20.73
C ASN A 489 24.05 -15.67 -21.59
N LYS A 490 25.28 -15.92 -21.24
CA LYS A 490 26.15 -16.94 -21.87
C LYS A 490 26.09 -18.29 -21.12
N SER A 491 25.25 -18.41 -20.11
CA SER A 491 25.08 -19.65 -19.35
C SER A 491 24.13 -20.65 -20.06
N GLN A 492 24.00 -21.82 -19.49
CA GLN A 492 23.07 -22.86 -19.96
C GLN A 492 21.76 -22.88 -19.18
N VAL A 493 21.51 -21.83 -18.35
CA VAL A 493 20.35 -21.71 -17.46
C VAL A 493 19.52 -20.51 -17.86
N ASP A 494 18.21 -20.68 -17.95
CA ASP A 494 17.25 -19.59 -18.12
C ASP A 494 17.13 -18.83 -16.81
N LEU A 495 17.11 -17.49 -16.84
CA LEU A 495 17.26 -16.65 -15.66
C LEU A 495 16.14 -15.59 -15.53
N TRP A 496 15.81 -15.32 -14.28
CA TRP A 496 14.95 -14.21 -13.83
C TRP A 496 15.84 -13.08 -13.29
N PRO A 497 16.07 -12.00 -14.05
CA PRO A 497 16.91 -10.89 -13.63
C PRO A 497 16.12 -9.83 -12.89
N TYR A 498 16.72 -9.25 -11.85
CA TYR A 498 16.20 -8.12 -11.07
C TYR A 498 17.30 -7.06 -11.01
N LEU A 499 17.05 -5.90 -11.62
CA LEU A 499 18.02 -4.83 -11.70
C LEU A 499 17.61 -3.68 -10.79
N VAL A 500 18.48 -3.28 -9.88
CA VAL A 500 18.27 -2.12 -9.01
C VAL A 500 19.32 -1.05 -9.23
N TYR A 501 18.92 0.21 -9.10
CA TYR A 501 19.82 1.33 -8.94
C TYR A 501 20.00 1.64 -7.46
N MET A 502 21.25 1.73 -7.04
CA MET A 502 21.63 2.00 -5.66
C MET A 502 22.32 3.35 -5.58
N ASP A 503 21.65 4.35 -4.98
CA ASP A 503 22.19 5.69 -4.78
C ASP A 503 22.85 5.82 -3.41
N PRO A 504 24.18 5.98 -3.36
CA PRO A 504 24.90 6.12 -2.11
C PRO A 504 24.70 7.49 -1.42
N ASN A 505 24.10 8.49 -2.08
CA ASN A 505 23.86 9.81 -1.46
C ASN A 505 22.70 9.73 -0.44
N GLY A 506 21.60 9.10 -0.83
CA GLY A 506 20.41 8.94 0.00
C GLY A 506 20.31 7.57 0.65
N TYR A 507 21.20 6.64 0.33
CA TYR A 507 21.10 5.22 0.65
C TYR A 507 19.81 4.61 0.12
N SER A 508 19.36 5.07 -1.05
CA SER A 508 18.17 4.51 -1.69
C SER A 508 18.50 3.34 -2.60
N ILE A 509 17.56 2.39 -2.68
CA ILE A 509 17.60 1.24 -3.58
C ILE A 509 16.30 1.25 -4.35
N THR A 510 16.38 1.48 -5.66
CA THR A 510 15.23 1.62 -6.56
C THR A 510 15.22 0.50 -7.58
N MET A 511 14.12 -0.21 -7.72
CA MET A 511 13.96 -1.23 -8.75
C MET A 511 13.88 -0.56 -10.14
N LEU A 512 14.81 -0.88 -11.02
CA LEU A 512 14.80 -0.45 -12.42
C LEU A 512 14.11 -1.46 -13.32
N TYR A 513 14.27 -2.74 -13.02
CA TYR A 513 13.63 -3.82 -13.75
C TYR A 513 13.35 -5.00 -12.83
N GLN A 514 12.12 -5.49 -12.89
CA GLN A 514 11.72 -6.78 -12.36
C GLN A 514 10.84 -7.49 -13.38
N PRO A 515 10.97 -8.80 -13.56
CA PRO A 515 10.12 -9.55 -14.45
C PRO A 515 8.68 -9.59 -13.94
N ASP A 516 7.74 -9.69 -14.85
CA ASP A 516 6.36 -10.03 -14.51
C ASP A 516 6.34 -11.50 -14.05
N LEU A 517 5.93 -11.72 -12.80
CA LEU A 517 5.88 -13.07 -12.20
C LEU A 517 4.81 -13.98 -12.84
N SER A 518 3.93 -13.43 -13.68
CA SER A 518 2.95 -14.19 -14.45
C SER A 518 3.50 -14.81 -15.74
N LEU A 519 4.73 -14.45 -16.13
CA LEU A 519 5.37 -15.03 -17.32
C LEU A 519 5.64 -16.54 -17.12
N GLU A 520 5.31 -17.32 -18.13
CA GLU A 520 5.59 -18.76 -18.12
C GLU A 520 7.09 -19.05 -18.30
N ASN A 521 7.80 -18.19 -19.04
CA ASN A 521 9.21 -18.38 -19.35
C ASN A 521 10.08 -17.26 -18.76
N PRO A 522 11.29 -17.59 -18.27
CA PRO A 522 12.25 -16.61 -17.80
C PRO A 522 12.60 -15.58 -18.89
N PRO A 523 12.59 -14.27 -18.58
CA PRO A 523 12.82 -13.22 -19.59
C PRO A 523 14.27 -13.12 -20.08
N LEU A 524 15.22 -13.74 -19.40
CA LEU A 524 16.61 -13.81 -19.83
C LEU A 524 16.97 -15.29 -20.15
N PRO A 525 16.68 -15.77 -21.38
CA PRO A 525 16.89 -17.15 -21.73
C PRO A 525 18.37 -17.51 -21.79
N LYS A 526 18.67 -18.81 -21.63
CA LYS A 526 20.02 -19.33 -21.84
C LYS A 526 20.54 -18.98 -23.22
N GLN A 527 21.82 -18.61 -23.32
CA GLN A 527 22.47 -18.17 -24.56
C GLN A 527 21.72 -17.04 -25.28
N GLY A 528 20.95 -16.22 -24.54
CA GLY A 528 20.13 -15.14 -25.05
C GLY A 528 20.43 -13.80 -24.38
N PHE A 529 19.56 -12.83 -24.64
CA PHE A 529 19.71 -11.49 -24.08
C PHE A 529 18.36 -10.89 -23.69
N LEU A 530 18.42 -9.86 -22.86
CA LEU A 530 17.26 -9.04 -22.45
C LEU A 530 17.59 -7.56 -22.61
N GLU A 531 16.69 -6.81 -23.24
CA GLU A 531 16.77 -5.34 -23.37
C GLU A 531 15.92 -4.68 -22.30
N ILE A 532 16.50 -3.79 -21.50
CA ILE A 532 15.84 -2.98 -20.47
C ILE A 532 15.96 -1.51 -20.89
N GLY A 533 14.86 -0.76 -20.91
CA GLY A 533 14.87 0.63 -21.32
C GLY A 533 14.81 0.84 -22.84
N SER A 534 14.28 -0.10 -23.60
CA SER A 534 14.24 -0.06 -25.06
C SER A 534 13.10 0.79 -25.66
N GLY A 535 12.20 1.33 -24.83
CA GLY A 535 10.99 2.05 -25.28
C GLY A 535 9.89 1.17 -25.86
N LYS A 536 10.08 -0.14 -25.89
CA LYS A 536 9.01 -1.09 -26.23
C LYS A 536 7.95 -1.11 -25.11
N PRO A 537 6.69 -1.49 -25.40
CA PRO A 537 5.67 -1.64 -24.36
C PRO A 537 6.17 -2.47 -23.18
N GLY A 538 6.09 -1.92 -21.95
CA GLY A 538 6.62 -2.56 -20.74
C GLY A 538 8.12 -2.38 -20.47
N SER A 539 8.85 -1.61 -21.30
CA SER A 539 10.27 -1.30 -21.11
C SER A 539 10.50 0.22 -21.26
N GLU A 540 10.15 0.98 -20.22
CA GLU A 540 10.34 2.42 -20.18
C GLU A 540 11.82 2.80 -20.24
N ALA A 541 12.14 3.97 -20.86
CA ALA A 541 13.50 4.46 -20.93
C ALA A 541 14.09 4.70 -19.55
N LEU A 542 15.34 4.35 -19.36
CA LEU A 542 16.08 4.68 -18.17
C LEU A 542 16.62 6.11 -18.28
N SER A 543 16.42 6.92 -17.24
CA SER A 543 17.02 8.24 -17.12
C SER A 543 17.64 8.40 -15.74
N PHE A 544 18.76 9.13 -15.65
CA PHE A 544 19.43 9.39 -14.39
C PHE A 544 19.34 10.88 -14.06
N ALA A 545 18.90 11.19 -12.86
CA ALA A 545 18.79 12.56 -12.38
C ALA A 545 19.99 12.90 -11.48
N LEU A 546 20.71 13.97 -11.85
CA LEU A 546 21.78 14.53 -11.03
C LEU A 546 21.22 15.68 -10.18
N GLY A 547 21.49 15.71 -8.87
CA GLY A 547 21.10 16.83 -8.01
C GLY A 547 21.64 18.16 -8.53
N THR A 548 20.84 19.24 -8.43
CA THR A 548 21.12 20.56 -9.02
C THR A 548 22.47 21.19 -8.65
N HIS A 549 23.02 20.81 -7.49
CA HIS A 549 24.28 21.38 -6.96
C HIS A 549 25.47 20.41 -7.00
N ASN A 550 25.32 19.23 -7.57
CA ASN A 550 26.38 18.24 -7.63
C ASN A 550 27.11 18.33 -8.96
N HIS A 551 28.43 18.50 -8.92
CA HIS A 551 29.27 18.42 -10.12
C HIS A 551 29.59 16.98 -10.53
N LEU A 552 29.58 16.06 -9.58
CA LEU A 552 29.84 14.64 -9.77
C LEU A 552 28.86 13.84 -8.94
N ASP A 553 28.25 12.83 -9.55
CA ASP A 553 27.41 11.87 -8.86
C ASP A 553 27.68 10.45 -9.35
N SER A 554 27.67 9.48 -8.43
CA SER A 554 27.92 8.08 -8.75
C SER A 554 26.87 7.21 -8.08
N GLY A 555 26.42 6.23 -8.80
CA GLY A 555 25.52 5.19 -8.31
C GLY A 555 25.97 3.80 -8.77
N TYR A 556 25.25 2.79 -8.30
CA TYR A 556 25.55 1.41 -8.65
C TYR A 556 24.34 0.76 -9.32
N LEU A 557 24.60 0.04 -10.41
CA LEU A 557 23.66 -0.91 -11.00
C LEU A 557 23.94 -2.29 -10.41
N LYS A 558 23.02 -2.79 -9.58
CA LYS A 558 23.15 -4.11 -8.97
C LYS A 558 22.13 -5.04 -9.61
N LEU A 559 22.64 -6.11 -10.19
CA LEU A 559 21.84 -7.16 -10.82
C LEU A 559 21.77 -8.36 -9.89
N PHE A 560 20.57 -8.86 -9.64
CA PHE A 560 20.30 -10.12 -8.98
C PHE A 560 19.73 -11.09 -10.01
N LEU A 561 20.15 -12.34 -9.97
CA LEU A 561 19.80 -13.37 -10.93
C LEU A 561 19.31 -14.61 -10.19
N SER A 562 18.22 -15.19 -10.66
CA SER A 562 17.67 -16.44 -10.11
C SER A 562 17.22 -17.37 -11.24
N SER A 563 17.34 -18.66 -11.05
CA SER A 563 16.77 -19.66 -11.98
C SER A 563 15.26 -19.83 -11.84
N ILE A 564 14.66 -19.25 -10.80
CA ILE A 564 13.22 -19.27 -10.54
C ILE A 564 12.70 -17.86 -10.23
N PRO A 565 11.42 -17.58 -10.44
CA PRO A 565 10.84 -16.27 -10.10
C PRO A 565 10.89 -16.02 -8.58
N VAL A 566 11.21 -14.77 -8.19
CA VAL A 566 11.40 -14.38 -6.79
C VAL A 566 10.79 -13.00 -6.56
N THR A 567 10.21 -12.77 -5.40
CA THR A 567 9.71 -11.44 -5.01
C THR A 567 10.83 -10.63 -4.36
N MET A 568 11.36 -9.61 -5.06
CA MET A 568 12.50 -8.81 -4.61
C MET A 568 12.12 -7.51 -3.86
N ASN A 569 10.87 -7.37 -3.46
CA ASN A 569 10.35 -6.16 -2.78
C ASN A 569 11.10 -5.79 -1.49
N LEU A 570 11.70 -6.78 -0.82
CA LEU A 570 12.49 -6.58 0.40
C LEU A 570 13.72 -5.68 0.18
N LEU A 571 14.24 -5.61 -1.05
CA LEU A 571 15.40 -4.79 -1.40
C LEU A 571 15.08 -3.30 -1.52
N GLU A 572 13.85 -2.93 -1.86
CA GLU A 572 13.51 -1.54 -2.09
C GLU A 572 13.63 -0.70 -0.82
N GLN A 573 14.44 0.34 -0.91
CA GLN A 573 14.66 1.33 0.15
C GLN A 573 14.45 2.71 -0.43
N SER A 574 13.28 3.32 -0.15
CA SER A 574 12.95 4.63 -0.72
C SER A 574 13.66 5.77 -0.01
N SER A 575 14.20 6.69 -0.79
CA SER A 575 14.38 8.06 -0.34
C SER A 575 12.99 8.68 -0.14
N SER A 576 12.82 9.61 0.80
CA SER A 576 11.57 10.16 1.34
C SER A 576 10.54 10.75 0.35
N TYR A 577 10.61 10.48 -0.94
CA TYR A 577 9.84 11.17 -2.00
C TYR A 577 9.19 10.27 -3.07
N SER A 578 9.12 8.96 -2.93
CA SER A 578 8.45 8.11 -3.94
C SER A 578 7.17 7.49 -3.41
N SER A 579 6.07 7.73 -4.14
CA SER A 579 4.77 7.08 -3.94
C SER A 579 4.88 5.57 -4.22
N PRO A 580 4.25 4.70 -3.41
CA PRO A 580 4.32 3.26 -3.63
C PRO A 580 3.50 2.85 -4.85
N THR A 581 4.11 2.14 -5.80
CA THR A 581 3.41 1.38 -6.83
C THR A 581 2.88 0.06 -6.26
N PRO A 582 1.65 -0.34 -6.57
CA PRO A 582 1.10 -1.60 -6.07
C PRO A 582 1.81 -2.81 -6.68
N SER A 583 2.27 -3.74 -5.85
CA SER A 583 2.85 -5.01 -6.27
C SER A 583 1.88 -6.17 -5.97
N HIS A 584 1.64 -7.01 -6.96
CA HIS A 584 0.86 -8.24 -6.80
C HIS A 584 1.69 -9.31 -6.07
N ALA A 585 1.08 -9.97 -5.08
CA ALA A 585 1.68 -11.15 -4.45
C ALA A 585 1.59 -12.34 -5.42
N GLY A 586 2.74 -12.91 -5.80
CA GLY A 586 2.80 -14.09 -6.66
C GLY A 586 2.31 -15.36 -5.95
N LEU A 587 1.77 -16.29 -6.72
CA LEU A 587 1.35 -17.62 -6.26
C LEU A 587 2.58 -18.49 -5.94
N PRO A 588 2.51 -19.39 -4.95
CA PRO A 588 3.61 -20.28 -4.62
C PRO A 588 3.86 -21.30 -5.75
N VAL A 589 5.07 -21.32 -6.26
CA VAL A 589 5.51 -22.30 -7.27
C VAL A 589 6.16 -23.48 -6.57
N THR A 590 5.72 -24.71 -6.88
CA THR A 590 6.32 -25.94 -6.37
C THR A 590 7.59 -26.26 -7.17
N HIS A 591 8.76 -26.32 -6.52
CA HIS A 591 10.04 -26.54 -7.17
C HIS A 591 10.72 -27.81 -6.70
N SER A 592 11.15 -28.63 -7.66
CA SER A 592 12.01 -29.79 -7.46
C SER A 592 13.40 -29.64 -8.11
N GLU A 593 13.72 -28.47 -8.71
CA GLU A 593 14.99 -28.24 -9.42
C GLU A 593 16.03 -27.56 -8.56
N VAL A 594 17.31 -27.77 -8.88
CA VAL A 594 18.43 -27.08 -8.21
C VAL A 594 18.33 -25.59 -8.48
N GLN A 595 18.10 -24.81 -7.42
CA GLN A 595 17.96 -23.37 -7.51
C GLN A 595 19.34 -22.71 -7.57
N ILE A 596 19.55 -21.87 -8.58
CA ILE A 596 20.78 -21.09 -8.76
C ILE A 596 20.43 -19.61 -8.57
N TRP A 597 21.30 -18.90 -7.86
CA TRP A 597 21.26 -17.46 -7.78
C TRP A 597 22.67 -16.87 -7.86
N ASP A 598 22.79 -15.64 -8.35
CA ASP A 598 24.05 -14.89 -8.36
C ASP A 598 23.79 -13.38 -8.41
N THR A 599 24.84 -12.58 -8.33
CA THR A 599 24.74 -11.12 -8.47
C THR A 599 25.88 -10.57 -9.32
N ALA A 600 25.59 -9.50 -10.07
CA ALA A 600 26.58 -8.70 -10.73
C ALA A 600 26.43 -7.22 -10.31
N ILE A 601 27.50 -6.43 -10.44
CA ILE A 601 27.48 -5.02 -10.07
C ILE A 601 28.28 -4.21 -11.09
N ALA A 602 27.76 -3.03 -11.44
CA ALA A 602 28.47 -2.03 -12.20
C ALA A 602 28.33 -0.64 -11.52
N SER A 603 29.26 0.25 -11.76
CA SER A 603 29.17 1.65 -11.30
C SER A 603 28.92 2.60 -12.46
N VAL A 604 28.12 3.62 -12.21
CA VAL A 604 27.86 4.70 -13.17
C VAL A 604 28.14 6.03 -12.49
N THR A 605 29.04 6.82 -13.07
CA THR A 605 29.41 8.14 -12.57
C THR A 605 29.06 9.20 -13.61
N PHE A 606 28.31 10.21 -13.21
CA PHE A 606 27.95 11.36 -14.05
C PHE A 606 28.75 12.57 -13.64
N ILE A 607 29.30 13.28 -14.65
CA ILE A 607 30.09 14.52 -14.47
C ILE A 607 29.34 15.65 -15.17
N ARG A 608 29.02 16.70 -14.43
CA ARG A 608 28.44 17.93 -14.99
C ARG A 608 29.56 18.85 -15.45
N HIS A 609 29.49 19.28 -16.72
CA HIS A 609 30.41 20.30 -17.23
C HIS A 609 30.16 21.66 -16.56
N PRO A 610 31.21 22.45 -16.24
CA PRO A 610 31.07 23.72 -15.55
C PRO A 610 30.21 24.76 -16.28
N ASP A 611 30.05 24.66 -17.59
CA ASP A 611 29.26 25.58 -18.42
C ASP A 611 27.72 25.36 -18.33
N GLN A 612 27.24 24.35 -17.60
CA GLN A 612 25.82 24.01 -17.45
C GLN A 612 25.21 24.50 -16.11
N THR A 613 25.89 25.37 -15.39
CA THR A 613 25.44 25.93 -14.10
C THR A 613 24.87 27.35 -14.26
N SER A 614 23.95 27.58 -15.18
CA SER A 614 23.23 28.87 -15.29
C SER A 614 21.73 28.68 -15.04
#